data_744a2a4b481ba6ac031bb173a5298031
#
_entry.id   744a2a4b481ba6ac031bb173a5298031
#
_cell.length_a   1.000
_cell.length_b   1.000
_cell.length_c   1.000
_cell.angle_alpha   90.00
_cell.angle_beta   90.00
_cell.angle_gamma   90.00
#
_symmetry.space_group_name_H-M   'P 1'
#
loop_
_entity.id
_entity.type
_entity.pdbx_description
1 polymer ?
#
loop_
_entity_poly.entity_id
_entity_poly.type
_entity_poly.pdbx_seq_one_letter_code
_entity_poly.pdbx_strand_id
1 'polypeptide(L)'
;MLEKAREKIEALVDDHSFVEIGAEMTARATDFNMTAQDTPSDGVITGHGLIDGSLVFIYAQDADVLNGSLGEMHAKKLLNLYDMAMRLGAPVVGLINSSGIRVQESFDALESMAQLYQKSTEASGRIPQIIGIFGRCGGALSVFASLHDFIYMTEDATMFLQAPDALTDTDEDTSTAEYQYNVAGNVDGIGSEIEVIWAMRTLLSTIPGSNREGGLVTGCTDELNRGVLNLETKRDDIPAFCKELSDEHLYVPVREGVHKSMACGFIRLGGVTVGVVGNQAEEEGKDPVLSAGGARKAAGFIRFCDAFDIPVLSLINLSGYKPTREAEAGLPRAMAGLAAAFAKATVPKVTLYLRQAKGSSYLVMDPRYLGADLVYAYPDVEMEIMDAKLAAQILTADLPGDTKMIADDFAKKHSGVINAARHGYVNKIINFVDTRKYLIDAFGILYTKQLNTPKKHGCR
;
A
#
# COMPACT_ATOMS: atom_id res chain seq x y z
N MET A 1 -6.67 -13.85 -24.00
CA MET A 1 -7.69 -12.94 -23.46
C MET A 1 -8.76 -13.80 -22.80
N LEU A 2 -9.04 -13.53 -21.52
CA LEU A 2 -10.07 -14.26 -20.78
C LEU A 2 -11.43 -13.58 -21.04
N GLU A 3 -12.23 -14.15 -21.93
CA GLU A 3 -13.43 -13.47 -22.43
C GLU A 3 -14.56 -13.42 -21.40
N LYS A 4 -14.70 -14.45 -20.56
CA LYS A 4 -15.81 -14.59 -19.62
C LYS A 4 -15.42 -14.31 -18.18
N ALA A 5 -16.36 -13.82 -17.39
CA ALA A 5 -16.18 -13.58 -15.96
C ALA A 5 -15.72 -14.85 -15.20
N ARG A 6 -16.27 -16.01 -15.55
CA ARG A 6 -15.90 -17.31 -14.96
C ARG A 6 -14.46 -17.72 -15.25
N GLU A 7 -13.96 -17.48 -16.47
CA GLU A 7 -12.57 -17.79 -16.84
C GLU A 7 -11.58 -16.97 -16.03
N LYS A 8 -11.91 -15.70 -15.74
CA LYS A 8 -11.10 -14.83 -14.88
C LYS A 8 -11.05 -15.35 -13.43
N ILE A 9 -12.19 -15.84 -12.90
CA ILE A 9 -12.21 -16.47 -11.58
C ILE A 9 -11.34 -17.72 -11.56
N GLU A 10 -11.50 -18.61 -12.54
CA GLU A 10 -10.75 -19.85 -12.64
C GLU A 10 -9.24 -19.64 -12.81
N ALA A 11 -8.83 -18.56 -13.50
CA ALA A 11 -7.42 -18.17 -13.59
C ALA A 11 -6.87 -17.57 -12.29
N LEU A 12 -7.74 -16.97 -11.45
CA LEU A 12 -7.34 -16.37 -10.18
C LEU A 12 -7.17 -17.41 -9.06
N VAL A 13 -7.99 -18.45 -9.02
CA VAL A 13 -7.99 -19.44 -7.94
C VAL A 13 -7.16 -20.68 -8.28
N ASP A 14 -6.93 -21.52 -7.30
CA ASP A 14 -6.31 -22.81 -7.47
C ASP A 14 -7.25 -23.77 -8.26
N ASP A 15 -6.67 -24.65 -9.06
CA ASP A 15 -7.41 -25.55 -9.93
C ASP A 15 -8.55 -26.26 -9.19
N HIS A 16 -9.75 -26.20 -9.76
CA HIS A 16 -10.97 -26.86 -9.26
C HIS A 16 -11.41 -26.43 -7.84
N SER A 17 -10.90 -25.34 -7.30
CA SER A 17 -11.24 -24.88 -5.94
C SER A 17 -12.48 -23.97 -5.88
N PHE A 18 -12.93 -23.41 -7.02
CA PHE A 18 -14.05 -22.47 -7.03
C PHE A 18 -15.41 -23.14 -6.81
N VAL A 19 -16.16 -22.61 -5.85
CA VAL A 19 -17.55 -22.99 -5.57
C VAL A 19 -18.44 -21.76 -5.66
N GLU A 20 -19.36 -21.77 -6.63
CA GLU A 20 -20.29 -20.66 -6.83
C GLU A 20 -21.40 -20.65 -5.77
N ILE A 21 -21.78 -19.45 -5.34
CA ILE A 21 -22.86 -19.19 -4.38
C ILE A 21 -23.89 -18.27 -5.04
N GLY A 22 -25.18 -18.62 -4.97
CA GLY A 22 -26.26 -17.81 -5.49
C GLY A 22 -26.37 -17.81 -7.02
N ALA A 23 -25.99 -18.91 -7.68
CA ALA A 23 -26.09 -19.08 -9.14
C ALA A 23 -27.53 -18.91 -9.66
N GLU A 24 -28.53 -19.34 -8.89
CA GLU A 24 -29.95 -19.30 -9.26
C GLU A 24 -30.62 -17.92 -9.01
N MET A 25 -29.87 -16.95 -8.46
CA MET A 25 -30.40 -15.61 -8.25
C MET A 25 -30.44 -14.86 -9.58
N THR A 26 -31.58 -14.22 -9.85
CA THR A 26 -31.81 -13.42 -11.07
C THR A 26 -32.22 -12.01 -10.72
N ALA A 27 -32.15 -11.08 -11.68
CA ALA A 27 -32.61 -9.72 -11.49
C ALA A 27 -34.08 -9.66 -11.10
N ARG A 28 -34.47 -8.63 -10.38
CA ARG A 28 -35.86 -8.34 -10.10
C ARG A 28 -36.57 -7.92 -11.39
N ALA A 29 -37.79 -8.42 -11.60
CA ALA A 29 -38.65 -7.94 -12.68
C ALA A 29 -39.02 -6.47 -12.43
N THR A 30 -38.95 -5.64 -13.45
CA THR A 30 -39.26 -4.20 -13.38
C THR A 30 -40.29 -3.84 -14.43
N ASP A 31 -40.88 -2.63 -14.33
CA ASP A 31 -41.86 -2.10 -15.29
C ASP A 31 -41.28 -1.84 -16.70
N PHE A 32 -39.94 -1.98 -16.86
CA PHE A 32 -39.23 -1.81 -18.12
C PHE A 32 -39.01 -3.14 -18.86
N ASN A 33 -39.91 -4.09 -18.77
CA ASN A 33 -39.85 -5.42 -19.42
C ASN A 33 -38.62 -6.26 -19.10
N MET A 34 -37.99 -6.05 -17.96
CA MET A 34 -36.98 -6.95 -17.47
C MET A 34 -37.61 -8.20 -16.88
N THR A 35 -37.30 -9.35 -17.45
CA THR A 35 -37.73 -10.64 -16.90
C THR A 35 -36.56 -11.30 -16.19
N ALA A 36 -36.84 -11.94 -15.06
CA ALA A 36 -35.80 -12.64 -14.28
C ALA A 36 -35.12 -13.79 -15.07
N GLN A 37 -35.79 -14.32 -16.08
CA GLN A 37 -35.30 -15.43 -16.90
C GLN A 37 -34.12 -15.05 -17.82
N ASP A 38 -34.03 -13.78 -18.18
CA ASP A 38 -33.02 -13.28 -19.11
C ASP A 38 -31.76 -12.76 -18.39
N THR A 39 -31.68 -12.96 -17.06
CA THR A 39 -30.63 -12.36 -16.23
C THR A 39 -29.96 -13.39 -15.31
N PRO A 40 -29.23 -14.38 -15.88
CA PRO A 40 -28.59 -15.39 -15.07
C PRO A 40 -27.63 -14.79 -14.07
N SER A 41 -27.71 -15.25 -12.82
CA SER A 41 -26.87 -14.79 -11.69
C SER A 41 -26.89 -13.25 -11.47
N ASP A 42 -27.86 -12.55 -12.04
CA ASP A 42 -27.99 -11.08 -12.07
C ASP A 42 -26.70 -10.34 -12.50
N GLY A 43 -25.98 -10.88 -13.48
CA GLY A 43 -24.77 -10.27 -14.03
C GLY A 43 -23.59 -10.23 -13.05
N VAL A 44 -23.59 -11.05 -12.00
CA VAL A 44 -22.44 -11.23 -11.10
C VAL A 44 -22.31 -12.66 -10.60
N ILE A 45 -21.17 -13.26 -10.85
CA ILE A 45 -20.79 -14.57 -10.30
C ILE A 45 -20.18 -14.31 -8.92
N THR A 46 -20.69 -14.99 -7.90
CA THR A 46 -20.16 -14.89 -6.52
C THR A 46 -19.86 -16.27 -6.00
N GLY A 47 -18.79 -16.39 -5.19
CA GLY A 47 -18.41 -17.68 -4.63
C GLY A 47 -17.16 -17.58 -3.76
N HIS A 48 -16.60 -18.72 -3.46
CA HIS A 48 -15.31 -18.83 -2.78
C HIS A 48 -14.40 -19.81 -3.50
N GLY A 49 -13.10 -19.66 -3.30
CA GLY A 49 -12.06 -20.54 -3.81
C GLY A 49 -10.83 -20.50 -2.92
N LEU A 50 -9.78 -21.13 -3.39
CA LEU A 50 -8.48 -21.10 -2.71
C LEU A 50 -7.46 -20.37 -3.59
N ILE A 51 -6.55 -19.65 -2.96
CA ILE A 51 -5.33 -19.12 -3.58
C ILE A 51 -4.15 -19.57 -2.73
N ASP A 52 -3.28 -20.37 -3.32
CA ASP A 52 -2.17 -21.03 -2.63
C ASP A 52 -2.64 -21.74 -1.33
N GLY A 53 -3.80 -22.41 -1.43
CA GLY A 53 -4.44 -23.13 -0.34
C GLY A 53 -5.20 -22.27 0.68
N SER A 54 -5.18 -20.94 0.58
CA SER A 54 -5.86 -20.00 1.49
C SER A 54 -7.23 -19.60 0.96
N LEU A 55 -8.23 -19.58 1.84
CA LEU A 55 -9.62 -19.24 1.49
C LEU A 55 -9.75 -17.79 1.04
N VAL A 56 -10.43 -17.56 -0.08
CA VAL A 56 -10.82 -16.23 -0.57
C VAL A 56 -12.27 -16.21 -1.02
N PHE A 57 -12.96 -15.10 -0.84
CA PHE A 57 -14.27 -14.84 -1.39
C PHE A 57 -14.15 -13.97 -2.64
N ILE A 58 -14.86 -14.34 -3.71
CA ILE A 58 -14.66 -13.74 -5.03
C ILE A 58 -16.01 -13.38 -5.63
N TYR A 59 -16.07 -12.22 -6.25
CA TYR A 59 -17.13 -11.86 -7.17
C TYR A 59 -16.55 -11.38 -8.50
N ALA A 60 -17.22 -11.70 -9.60
CA ALA A 60 -16.88 -11.22 -10.93
C ALA A 60 -18.12 -10.71 -11.65
N GLN A 61 -18.07 -9.49 -12.13
CA GLN A 61 -19.16 -8.91 -12.92
C GLN A 61 -19.09 -9.44 -14.35
N ASP A 62 -20.24 -9.90 -14.84
CA ASP A 62 -20.41 -10.46 -16.16
C ASP A 62 -21.05 -9.43 -17.11
N ALA A 63 -20.23 -8.85 -17.98
CA ALA A 63 -20.67 -7.86 -18.93
C ALA A 63 -21.67 -8.41 -19.98
N ASP A 64 -21.73 -9.72 -20.20
CA ASP A 64 -22.67 -10.36 -21.10
C ASP A 64 -24.12 -10.32 -20.56
N VAL A 65 -24.28 -10.12 -19.25
CA VAL A 65 -25.58 -10.03 -18.58
C VAL A 65 -25.84 -8.61 -18.12
N LEU A 66 -26.74 -7.90 -18.78
CA LEU A 66 -27.10 -6.49 -18.48
C LEU A 66 -25.88 -5.56 -18.37
N ASN A 67 -24.83 -5.81 -19.18
CA ASN A 67 -23.55 -5.10 -19.15
C ASN A 67 -22.89 -5.08 -17.75
N GLY A 68 -23.08 -6.11 -16.94
CA GLY A 68 -22.58 -6.20 -15.58
C GLY A 68 -23.17 -5.13 -14.63
N SER A 69 -24.28 -4.47 -15.01
CA SER A 69 -24.84 -3.36 -14.24
C SER A 69 -25.37 -3.80 -12.88
N LEU A 70 -25.15 -2.95 -11.88
CA LEU A 70 -25.53 -3.22 -10.50
C LEU A 70 -27.00 -2.87 -10.25
N GLY A 71 -27.80 -3.89 -9.90
CA GLY A 71 -29.16 -3.78 -9.40
C GLY A 71 -29.27 -4.31 -7.97
N GLU A 72 -30.49 -4.38 -7.43
CA GLU A 72 -30.78 -4.80 -6.06
C GLU A 72 -30.29 -6.23 -5.79
N MET A 73 -30.58 -7.19 -6.67
CA MET A 73 -30.21 -8.57 -6.48
C MET A 73 -28.69 -8.80 -6.65
N HIS A 74 -28.07 -8.09 -7.59
CA HIS A 74 -26.62 -8.03 -7.74
C HIS A 74 -25.95 -7.60 -6.42
N ALA A 75 -26.37 -6.45 -5.87
CA ALA A 75 -25.84 -5.95 -4.60
C ALA A 75 -26.10 -6.91 -3.44
N LYS A 76 -27.28 -7.55 -3.38
CA LYS A 76 -27.60 -8.54 -2.35
C LYS A 76 -26.65 -9.75 -2.36
N LYS A 77 -26.24 -10.20 -3.54
CA LYS A 77 -25.22 -11.26 -3.66
C LYS A 77 -23.89 -10.82 -3.05
N LEU A 78 -23.42 -9.60 -3.38
CA LEU A 78 -22.21 -9.04 -2.82
C LEU A 78 -22.30 -8.87 -1.31
N LEU A 79 -23.38 -8.32 -0.79
CA LEU A 79 -23.60 -8.16 0.66
C LEU A 79 -23.51 -9.51 1.40
N ASN A 80 -24.15 -10.55 0.87
CA ASN A 80 -24.05 -11.89 1.43
C ASN A 80 -22.62 -12.44 1.40
N LEU A 81 -21.90 -12.19 0.29
CA LEU A 81 -20.49 -12.58 0.16
C LEU A 81 -19.61 -11.94 1.22
N TYR A 82 -19.75 -10.61 1.42
CA TYR A 82 -19.04 -9.86 2.44
C TYR A 82 -19.37 -10.35 3.86
N ASP A 83 -20.64 -10.66 4.14
CA ASP A 83 -21.03 -11.20 5.44
C ASP A 83 -20.34 -12.55 5.73
N MET A 84 -20.24 -13.43 4.74
CA MET A 84 -19.53 -14.70 4.88
C MET A 84 -18.03 -14.49 5.05
N ALA A 85 -17.42 -13.65 4.22
CA ALA A 85 -16.00 -13.33 4.28
C ALA A 85 -15.58 -12.76 5.64
N MET A 86 -16.34 -11.79 6.18
CA MET A 86 -16.07 -11.20 7.50
C MET A 86 -16.27 -12.19 8.66
N ARG A 87 -17.24 -13.10 8.56
CA ARG A 87 -17.46 -14.13 9.60
C ARG A 87 -16.32 -15.14 9.64
N LEU A 88 -15.81 -15.53 8.48
CA LEU A 88 -14.74 -16.52 8.35
C LEU A 88 -13.35 -15.92 8.44
N GLY A 89 -13.22 -14.61 8.26
CA GLY A 89 -11.94 -13.90 8.27
C GLY A 89 -11.13 -14.22 7.01
N ALA A 90 -11.71 -14.01 5.83
CA ALA A 90 -11.06 -14.27 4.55
C ALA A 90 -11.17 -13.04 3.64
N PRO A 91 -10.19 -12.81 2.74
CA PRO A 91 -10.20 -11.67 1.82
C PRO A 91 -11.40 -11.68 0.87
N VAL A 92 -11.80 -10.50 0.41
CA VAL A 92 -12.75 -10.33 -0.70
C VAL A 92 -12.02 -9.80 -1.92
N VAL A 93 -12.22 -10.47 -3.05
CA VAL A 93 -11.65 -10.11 -4.35
C VAL A 93 -12.77 -9.82 -5.33
N GLY A 94 -12.76 -8.63 -5.91
CA GLY A 94 -13.71 -8.20 -6.94
C GLY A 94 -13.07 -8.11 -8.31
N LEU A 95 -13.69 -8.72 -9.32
CA LEU A 95 -13.30 -8.58 -10.72
C LEU A 95 -14.36 -7.73 -11.42
N ILE A 96 -14.01 -6.47 -11.71
CA ILE A 96 -14.94 -5.45 -12.18
C ILE A 96 -14.92 -5.34 -13.70
N ASN A 97 -16.12 -5.44 -14.28
CA ASN A 97 -16.43 -5.06 -15.65
C ASN A 97 -17.91 -4.70 -15.73
N SER A 98 -18.26 -3.43 -15.57
CA SER A 98 -19.64 -3.00 -15.37
C SER A 98 -19.91 -1.63 -15.99
N SER A 99 -21.09 -1.48 -16.55
CA SER A 99 -21.62 -0.17 -16.98
C SER A 99 -22.09 0.74 -15.82
N GLY A 100 -21.98 0.27 -14.57
CA GLY A 100 -22.37 1.04 -13.39
C GLY A 100 -23.75 0.68 -12.84
N ILE A 101 -24.50 1.68 -12.36
CA ILE A 101 -25.84 1.51 -11.75
C ILE A 101 -26.87 1.12 -12.82
N ARG A 102 -27.72 0.14 -12.51
CA ARG A 102 -28.82 -0.31 -13.36
C ARG A 102 -29.94 0.72 -13.35
N VAL A 103 -30.09 1.47 -14.43
CA VAL A 103 -31.05 2.57 -14.56
C VAL A 103 -32.52 2.09 -14.43
N GLN A 104 -32.83 0.87 -14.89
CA GLN A 104 -34.15 0.25 -14.82
C GLN A 104 -34.64 0.03 -13.37
N GLU A 105 -33.76 -0.06 -12.41
CA GLU A 105 -34.10 -0.22 -11.00
C GLU A 105 -34.03 1.10 -10.21
N SER A 106 -33.63 2.21 -10.86
CA SER A 106 -33.68 3.56 -10.32
C SER A 106 -33.11 3.70 -8.90
N PHE A 107 -33.91 4.18 -7.95
CA PHE A 107 -33.50 4.41 -6.56
C PHE A 107 -33.11 3.11 -5.81
N ASP A 108 -33.71 1.97 -6.13
CA ASP A 108 -33.37 0.71 -5.47
C ASP A 108 -31.93 0.28 -5.77
N ALA A 109 -31.46 0.53 -6.99
CA ALA A 109 -30.05 0.30 -7.36
C ALA A 109 -29.08 1.29 -6.68
N LEU A 110 -29.48 2.57 -6.54
CA LEU A 110 -28.68 3.58 -5.82
C LEU A 110 -28.55 3.26 -4.33
N GLU A 111 -29.67 2.93 -3.67
CA GLU A 111 -29.67 2.58 -2.25
C GLU A 111 -28.90 1.27 -2.00
N SER A 112 -28.95 0.33 -2.93
CA SER A 112 -28.16 -0.90 -2.90
C SER A 112 -26.65 -0.60 -2.99
N MET A 113 -26.23 0.37 -3.79
CA MET A 113 -24.85 0.82 -3.84
C MET A 113 -24.42 1.48 -2.51
N ALA A 114 -25.28 2.26 -1.87
CA ALA A 114 -24.99 2.85 -0.56
C ALA A 114 -24.80 1.77 0.51
N GLN A 115 -25.57 0.67 0.47
CA GLN A 115 -25.38 -0.47 1.35
C GLN A 115 -24.01 -1.16 1.10
N LEU A 116 -23.57 -1.26 -0.15
CA LEU A 116 -22.24 -1.80 -0.47
C LEU A 116 -21.11 -0.89 0.06
N TYR A 117 -21.24 0.43 -0.03
CA TYR A 117 -20.29 1.35 0.57
C TYR A 117 -20.16 1.14 2.09
N GLN A 118 -21.30 1.04 2.77
CA GLN A 118 -21.33 0.76 4.20
C GLN A 118 -20.63 -0.58 4.50
N LYS A 119 -20.97 -1.62 3.76
CA LYS A 119 -20.45 -2.98 3.96
C LYS A 119 -18.93 -3.07 3.72
N SER A 120 -18.42 -2.48 2.65
CA SER A 120 -16.99 -2.38 2.38
C SER A 120 -16.26 -1.60 3.48
N THR A 121 -16.86 -0.50 3.97
CA THR A 121 -16.30 0.26 5.10
C THR A 121 -16.27 -0.54 6.40
N GLU A 122 -17.29 -1.35 6.67
CA GLU A 122 -17.32 -2.27 7.82
C GLU A 122 -16.25 -3.37 7.73
N ALA A 123 -15.93 -3.82 6.52
CA ALA A 123 -14.90 -4.82 6.26
C ALA A 123 -13.47 -4.26 6.34
N SER A 124 -13.30 -2.95 6.14
CA SER A 124 -12.01 -2.25 6.16
C SER A 124 -11.26 -2.51 7.48
N GLY A 125 -10.01 -2.97 7.38
CA GLY A 125 -9.17 -3.32 8.52
C GLY A 125 -9.57 -4.61 9.26
N ARG A 126 -10.56 -5.37 8.74
CA ARG A 126 -10.96 -6.68 9.26
C ARG A 126 -10.54 -7.81 8.32
N ILE A 127 -10.78 -7.62 7.03
CA ILE A 127 -10.37 -8.50 5.94
C ILE A 127 -9.80 -7.66 4.81
N PRO A 128 -8.78 -8.13 4.09
CA PRO A 128 -8.27 -7.46 2.89
C PRO A 128 -9.33 -7.41 1.79
N GLN A 129 -9.40 -6.29 1.10
CA GLN A 129 -10.32 -6.05 0.00
C GLN A 129 -9.52 -5.67 -1.24
N ILE A 130 -9.63 -6.44 -2.31
CA ILE A 130 -8.81 -6.28 -3.52
C ILE A 130 -9.72 -6.21 -4.74
N ILE A 131 -9.45 -5.25 -5.63
CA ILE A 131 -10.17 -5.08 -6.89
C ILE A 131 -9.22 -5.30 -8.07
N GLY A 132 -9.69 -6.06 -9.05
CA GLY A 132 -9.15 -6.07 -10.40
C GLY A 132 -10.17 -5.48 -11.38
N ILE A 133 -9.81 -4.42 -12.10
CA ILE A 133 -10.66 -3.78 -13.11
C ILE A 133 -10.27 -4.33 -14.48
N PHE A 134 -11.16 -5.12 -15.09
CA PHE A 134 -10.96 -5.81 -16.36
C PHE A 134 -11.81 -5.23 -17.50
N GLY A 135 -12.37 -4.06 -17.29
CA GLY A 135 -13.19 -3.38 -18.26
C GLY A 135 -13.63 -2.03 -17.71
N ARG A 136 -14.93 -1.77 -17.65
CA ARG A 136 -15.45 -0.47 -17.19
C ARG A 136 -15.70 -0.44 -15.69
N CYS A 137 -15.27 0.66 -15.06
CA CYS A 137 -15.55 0.99 -13.67
C CYS A 137 -15.90 2.48 -13.54
N GLY A 138 -17.16 2.83 -13.79
CA GLY A 138 -17.61 4.22 -13.88
C GLY A 138 -18.57 4.66 -12.77
N GLY A 139 -18.59 5.97 -12.52
CA GLY A 139 -19.54 6.61 -11.59
C GLY A 139 -19.43 6.08 -10.16
N ALA A 140 -20.54 5.75 -9.55
CA ALA A 140 -20.61 5.24 -8.17
C ALA A 140 -19.77 3.98 -7.93
N LEU A 141 -19.55 3.16 -8.96
CA LEU A 141 -18.73 1.96 -8.85
C LEU A 141 -17.25 2.29 -8.64
N SER A 142 -16.74 3.39 -9.20
CA SER A 142 -15.35 3.83 -8.97
C SER A 142 -15.12 4.27 -7.51
N VAL A 143 -16.15 4.83 -6.86
CA VAL A 143 -16.12 5.13 -5.42
C VAL A 143 -16.08 3.84 -4.62
N PHE A 144 -16.90 2.84 -4.98
CA PHE A 144 -16.87 1.53 -4.34
C PHE A 144 -15.50 0.86 -4.47
N ALA A 145 -14.92 0.86 -5.68
CA ALA A 145 -13.58 0.34 -5.90
C ALA A 145 -12.54 1.06 -5.03
N SER A 146 -12.64 2.38 -4.89
CA SER A 146 -11.72 3.20 -4.08
C SER A 146 -11.83 2.98 -2.57
N LEU A 147 -12.87 2.33 -2.08
CA LEU A 147 -12.98 1.89 -0.68
C LEU A 147 -12.15 0.66 -0.37
N HIS A 148 -11.65 -0.06 -1.39
CA HIS A 148 -10.85 -1.25 -1.24
C HIS A 148 -9.38 -0.93 -0.91
N ASP A 149 -8.66 -1.90 -0.36
CA ASP A 149 -7.28 -1.72 0.06
C ASP A 149 -6.31 -1.66 -1.12
N PHE A 150 -6.53 -2.47 -2.17
CA PHE A 150 -5.68 -2.54 -3.37
C PHE A 150 -6.53 -2.62 -4.63
N ILE A 151 -6.08 -1.90 -5.66
CA ILE A 151 -6.75 -1.85 -6.95
C ILE A 151 -5.73 -2.11 -8.06
N TYR A 152 -6.01 -3.09 -8.89
CA TYR A 152 -5.26 -3.39 -10.11
C TYR A 152 -6.15 -3.16 -11.32
N MET A 153 -5.55 -2.83 -12.47
CA MET A 153 -6.32 -2.48 -13.66
C MET A 153 -5.65 -3.03 -14.92
N THR A 154 -6.42 -3.58 -15.85
CA THR A 154 -5.86 -3.93 -17.15
C THR A 154 -5.60 -2.68 -18.00
N GLU A 155 -4.65 -2.74 -18.94
CA GLU A 155 -4.22 -1.59 -19.74
C GLU A 155 -5.35 -0.96 -20.55
N ASP A 156 -6.32 -1.77 -20.99
CA ASP A 156 -7.49 -1.38 -21.79
C ASP A 156 -8.73 -1.07 -20.95
N ALA A 157 -8.68 -1.25 -19.64
CA ALA A 157 -9.79 -0.91 -18.75
C ALA A 157 -9.90 0.60 -18.50
N THR A 158 -11.07 1.01 -18.00
CA THR A 158 -11.35 2.42 -17.69
C THR A 158 -11.92 2.58 -16.28
N MET A 159 -11.42 3.61 -15.57
CA MET A 159 -11.93 4.00 -14.24
C MET A 159 -12.19 5.50 -14.20
N PHE A 160 -13.40 5.92 -13.85
CA PHE A 160 -13.78 7.34 -13.77
C PHE A 160 -14.94 7.57 -12.83
N LEU A 161 -15.00 8.72 -12.19
CA LEU A 161 -16.18 9.19 -11.45
C LEU A 161 -17.13 9.96 -12.38
N GLN A 162 -16.56 10.89 -13.14
CA GLN A 162 -17.26 11.59 -14.23
C GLN A 162 -16.66 11.12 -15.56
N ALA A 163 -17.50 10.87 -16.54
CA ALA A 163 -17.02 10.46 -17.86
C ALA A 163 -16.08 11.53 -18.45
N PRO A 164 -14.99 11.14 -19.13
CA PRO A 164 -14.00 12.08 -19.65
C PRO A 164 -14.59 13.20 -20.52
N ASP A 165 -15.60 12.89 -21.32
CA ASP A 165 -16.32 13.83 -22.19
C ASP A 165 -17.21 14.84 -21.41
N ALA A 166 -17.43 14.61 -20.13
CA ALA A 166 -18.14 15.57 -19.25
C ALA A 166 -17.19 16.55 -18.55
N LEU A 167 -15.87 16.39 -18.67
CA LEU A 167 -14.89 17.33 -18.12
C LEU A 167 -14.83 18.58 -19.00
N THR A 168 -14.67 19.75 -18.39
CA THR A 168 -14.77 21.04 -19.06
C THR A 168 -13.45 21.78 -19.20
N ASP A 169 -12.40 21.30 -18.56
CA ASP A 169 -11.11 21.97 -18.43
C ASP A 169 -9.93 21.18 -19.05
N THR A 170 -10.21 20.03 -19.63
CA THR A 170 -9.21 19.18 -20.28
C THR A 170 -9.83 18.35 -21.41
N ASP A 171 -9.04 18.08 -22.44
CA ASP A 171 -9.32 17.10 -23.49
C ASP A 171 -8.64 15.75 -23.23
N GLU A 172 -7.90 15.61 -22.12
CA GLU A 172 -7.21 14.40 -21.73
C GLU A 172 -8.20 13.33 -21.26
N ASP A 173 -8.04 12.09 -21.73
CA ASP A 173 -8.82 10.96 -21.20
C ASP A 173 -8.29 10.51 -19.85
N THR A 174 -8.89 11.05 -18.80
CA THR A 174 -8.52 10.76 -17.41
C THR A 174 -9.00 9.38 -16.92
N SER A 175 -9.72 8.61 -17.74
CA SER A 175 -10.23 7.29 -17.38
C SER A 175 -9.24 6.14 -17.62
N THR A 176 -8.19 6.38 -18.39
CA THR A 176 -7.23 5.36 -18.81
C THR A 176 -6.46 4.77 -17.65
N ALA A 177 -6.06 3.50 -17.78
CA ALA A 177 -5.23 2.82 -16.78
C ALA A 177 -3.93 3.57 -16.51
N GLU A 178 -3.28 4.09 -17.56
CA GLU A 178 -2.04 4.85 -17.45
C GLU A 178 -2.22 6.13 -16.63
N TYR A 179 -3.29 6.91 -16.88
CA TYR A 179 -3.61 8.10 -16.10
C TYR A 179 -3.89 7.77 -14.64
N GLN A 180 -4.71 6.74 -14.39
CA GLN A 180 -5.09 6.31 -13.05
C GLN A 180 -3.89 5.80 -12.22
N TYR A 181 -2.90 5.19 -12.88
CA TYR A 181 -1.70 4.68 -12.24
C TYR A 181 -0.61 5.76 -12.07
N ASN A 182 -0.24 6.49 -13.14
CA ASN A 182 0.91 7.38 -13.13
C ASN A 182 0.61 8.81 -12.66
N VAL A 183 -0.65 9.26 -12.75
CA VAL A 183 -1.04 10.64 -12.45
C VAL A 183 -1.95 10.71 -11.23
N ALA A 184 -3.09 10.02 -11.27
CA ALA A 184 -4.08 10.05 -10.21
C ALA A 184 -3.68 9.23 -8.98
N GLY A 185 -2.95 8.13 -9.15
CA GLY A 185 -2.53 7.22 -8.08
C GLY A 185 -3.68 6.47 -7.42
N ASN A 186 -4.77 6.26 -8.15
CA ASN A 186 -5.92 5.52 -7.66
C ASN A 186 -5.74 4.01 -7.73
N VAL A 187 -4.82 3.51 -8.59
CA VAL A 187 -4.55 2.09 -8.76
C VAL A 187 -3.13 1.72 -8.32
N ASP A 188 -2.97 0.51 -7.81
CA ASP A 188 -1.71 0.00 -7.27
C ASP A 188 -0.82 -0.63 -8.35
N GLY A 189 -1.42 -1.14 -9.45
CA GLY A 189 -0.68 -1.72 -10.58
C GLY A 189 -1.53 -1.82 -11.84
N ILE A 190 -0.85 -1.80 -12.98
CA ILE A 190 -1.46 -1.98 -14.31
C ILE A 190 -0.70 -3.05 -15.09
N GLY A 191 -1.37 -3.70 -16.04
CA GLY A 191 -0.75 -4.70 -16.92
C GLY A 191 -1.78 -5.43 -17.77
N SER A 192 -1.33 -6.47 -18.46
CA SER A 192 -2.22 -7.41 -19.14
C SER A 192 -3.12 -8.17 -18.16
N GLU A 193 -4.19 -8.79 -18.63
CA GLU A 193 -5.09 -9.58 -17.76
C GLU A 193 -4.34 -10.61 -16.91
N ILE A 194 -3.37 -11.29 -17.50
CA ILE A 194 -2.58 -12.31 -16.81
C ILE A 194 -1.69 -11.68 -15.74
N GLU A 195 -1.03 -10.58 -16.05
CA GLU A 195 -0.17 -9.87 -15.09
C GLU A 195 -0.97 -9.34 -13.91
N VAL A 196 -2.17 -8.77 -14.14
CA VAL A 196 -3.07 -8.32 -13.09
C VAL A 196 -3.50 -9.50 -12.20
N ILE A 197 -3.90 -10.64 -12.76
CA ILE A 197 -4.24 -11.84 -11.99
C ILE A 197 -3.04 -12.32 -11.16
N TRP A 198 -1.85 -12.39 -11.75
CA TRP A 198 -0.64 -12.77 -11.03
C TRP A 198 -0.27 -11.80 -9.92
N ALA A 199 -0.40 -10.49 -10.15
CA ALA A 199 -0.16 -9.48 -9.12
C ALA A 199 -1.12 -9.62 -7.94
N MET A 200 -2.41 -9.87 -8.20
CA MET A 200 -3.42 -10.11 -7.18
C MET A 200 -3.14 -11.41 -6.40
N ARG A 201 -2.78 -12.51 -7.05
CA ARG A 201 -2.38 -13.77 -6.39
C ARG A 201 -1.15 -13.56 -5.51
N THR A 202 -0.12 -12.91 -6.04
CA THR A 202 1.12 -12.62 -5.31
C THR A 202 0.86 -11.77 -4.07
N LEU A 203 0.01 -10.74 -4.18
CA LEU A 203 -0.38 -9.94 -3.03
C LEU A 203 -1.10 -10.79 -1.98
N LEU A 204 -2.10 -11.58 -2.39
CA LEU A 204 -2.90 -12.43 -1.48
C LEU A 204 -2.07 -13.51 -0.77
N SER A 205 -1.04 -14.05 -1.43
CA SER A 205 -0.10 -14.98 -0.80
C SER A 205 0.94 -14.30 0.09
N THR A 206 1.01 -12.96 0.05
CA THR A 206 1.99 -12.19 0.81
C THR A 206 1.39 -11.57 2.07
N ILE A 207 0.09 -11.22 2.08
CA ILE A 207 -0.57 -10.56 3.21
C ILE A 207 -1.46 -11.55 3.99
N PRO A 208 -1.73 -11.28 5.30
CA PRO A 208 -2.68 -12.08 6.08
C PRO A 208 -4.09 -12.05 5.49
N GLY A 209 -4.83 -13.14 5.62
CA GLY A 209 -6.23 -13.23 5.17
C GLY A 209 -7.21 -12.41 6.01
N SER A 210 -6.85 -12.11 7.24
CA SER A 210 -7.65 -11.27 8.14
C SER A 210 -6.82 -10.68 9.29
N ASN A 211 -7.38 -9.72 9.98
CA ASN A 211 -6.78 -9.14 11.18
C ASN A 211 -6.79 -10.08 12.41
N ARG A 212 -7.30 -11.31 12.25
CA ARG A 212 -7.35 -12.33 13.33
C ARG A 212 -6.19 -13.32 13.26
N GLU A 213 -5.49 -13.38 12.12
CA GLU A 213 -4.43 -14.37 11.89
C GLU A 213 -3.10 -13.98 12.52
N GLY A 214 -2.95 -12.71 12.92
CA GLY A 214 -1.64 -12.16 13.25
C GLY A 214 -0.78 -12.00 12.00
N GLY A 215 0.47 -11.54 12.16
CA GLY A 215 1.38 -11.39 11.02
C GLY A 215 1.59 -12.70 10.28
N LEU A 216 1.55 -12.67 8.95
CA LEU A 216 1.75 -13.88 8.14
C LEU A 216 3.19 -14.39 8.28
N VAL A 217 3.32 -15.65 8.68
CA VAL A 217 4.59 -16.36 8.74
C VAL A 217 4.50 -17.59 7.84
N THR A 218 5.35 -17.62 6.82
CA THR A 218 5.44 -18.75 5.87
C THR A 218 6.74 -19.53 6.09
N GLY A 219 6.82 -20.71 5.52
CA GLY A 219 8.10 -21.45 5.48
C GLY A 219 9.16 -20.62 4.74
N CYS A 220 10.33 -20.48 5.33
CA CYS A 220 11.48 -19.82 4.69
C CYS A 220 12.40 -20.88 4.12
N THR A 221 12.63 -20.84 2.80
CA THR A 221 13.58 -21.72 2.09
C THR A 221 14.92 -21.03 1.90
N ASP A 222 14.99 -19.71 2.03
CA ASP A 222 16.20 -18.90 1.92
C ASP A 222 17.06 -18.99 3.20
N GLU A 223 18.36 -18.96 3.07
CA GLU A 223 19.27 -19.03 4.20
C GLU A 223 19.14 -17.79 5.10
N LEU A 224 18.80 -17.98 6.38
CA LEU A 224 18.59 -16.89 7.34
C LEU A 224 19.80 -15.98 7.52
N ASN A 225 21.01 -16.57 7.43
CA ASN A 225 22.27 -15.85 7.57
C ASN A 225 22.89 -15.45 6.22
N ARG A 226 22.15 -15.52 5.12
CA ARG A 226 22.64 -15.10 3.81
C ARG A 226 23.19 -13.68 3.87
N GLY A 227 24.47 -13.53 3.59
CA GLY A 227 25.10 -12.21 3.45
C GLY A 227 24.63 -11.54 2.17
N VAL A 228 24.28 -10.27 2.24
CA VAL A 228 23.83 -9.51 1.07
C VAL A 228 25.00 -8.70 0.52
N LEU A 229 25.57 -9.19 -0.58
CA LEU A 229 26.65 -8.50 -1.29
C LEU A 229 26.06 -7.36 -2.12
N ASN A 230 26.81 -6.28 -2.31
CA ASN A 230 26.45 -5.13 -3.14
C ASN A 230 25.22 -4.31 -2.66
N LEU A 231 24.75 -4.51 -1.44
CA LEU A 231 23.62 -3.76 -0.90
C LEU A 231 23.89 -2.24 -0.83
N GLU A 232 25.17 -1.88 -0.59
CA GLU A 232 25.62 -0.49 -0.56
C GLU A 232 25.31 0.26 -1.85
N THR A 233 25.46 -0.37 -3.01
CA THR A 233 25.21 0.26 -4.31
C THR A 233 23.73 0.45 -4.64
N LYS A 234 22.83 -0.19 -3.89
CA LYS A 234 21.37 -0.17 -4.10
C LYS A 234 20.62 0.71 -3.10
N ARG A 235 21.31 1.34 -2.15
CA ARG A 235 20.66 2.13 -1.09
C ARG A 235 19.92 3.38 -1.56
N ASP A 236 20.13 3.79 -2.79
CA ASP A 236 19.42 4.93 -3.41
C ASP A 236 18.20 4.46 -4.25
N ASP A 237 18.03 3.14 -4.47
CA ASP A 237 16.89 2.50 -5.13
C ASP A 237 16.22 1.52 -4.14
N ILE A 238 15.17 1.98 -3.49
CA ILE A 238 14.50 1.22 -2.42
C ILE A 238 13.90 -0.10 -2.92
N PRO A 239 13.22 -0.17 -4.08
CA PRO A 239 12.77 -1.44 -4.65
C PRO A 239 13.90 -2.45 -4.87
N ALA A 240 15.02 -2.03 -5.46
CA ALA A 240 16.16 -2.90 -5.68
C ALA A 240 16.83 -3.33 -4.36
N PHE A 241 16.95 -2.41 -3.39
CA PHE A 241 17.44 -2.69 -2.05
C PHE A 241 16.57 -3.75 -1.34
N CYS A 242 15.26 -3.60 -1.41
CA CYS A 242 14.29 -4.52 -0.83
C CYS A 242 14.34 -5.92 -1.44
N LYS A 243 14.46 -6.02 -2.77
CA LYS A 243 14.61 -7.30 -3.47
C LYS A 243 15.85 -8.08 -2.99
N GLU A 244 16.97 -7.41 -2.76
CA GLU A 244 18.17 -8.06 -2.25
C GLU A 244 18.03 -8.56 -0.80
N LEU A 245 17.30 -7.84 0.03
CA LEU A 245 17.06 -8.23 1.42
C LEU A 245 16.06 -9.37 1.55
N SER A 246 15.04 -9.39 0.69
CA SER A 246 13.89 -10.27 0.81
C SER A 246 14.23 -11.74 0.57
N ASP A 247 13.49 -12.62 1.21
CA ASP A 247 13.46 -14.03 0.88
C ASP A 247 13.04 -14.19 -0.58
N GLU A 248 13.76 -15.03 -1.32
CA GLU A 248 13.49 -15.32 -2.74
C GLU A 248 13.36 -14.05 -3.63
N HIS A 249 13.97 -12.94 -3.19
CA HIS A 249 13.91 -11.63 -3.86
C HIS A 249 12.48 -11.08 -4.05
N LEU A 250 11.53 -11.48 -3.20
CA LEU A 250 10.15 -11.02 -3.26
C LEU A 250 10.06 -9.53 -2.91
N TYR A 251 9.47 -8.75 -3.80
CA TYR A 251 9.03 -7.38 -3.52
C TYR A 251 7.69 -7.13 -4.19
N VAL A 252 6.67 -6.82 -3.41
CA VAL A 252 5.32 -6.49 -3.90
C VAL A 252 5.12 -5.00 -3.73
N PRO A 253 5.25 -4.20 -4.81
CA PRO A 253 5.12 -2.75 -4.74
C PRO A 253 3.68 -2.32 -4.47
N VAL A 254 3.52 -1.14 -3.85
CA VAL A 254 2.22 -0.50 -3.60
C VAL A 254 2.27 0.93 -4.15
N ARG A 255 1.38 1.25 -5.10
CA ARG A 255 1.27 2.56 -5.76
C ARG A 255 2.61 3.08 -6.32
N GLU A 256 3.34 2.22 -7.01
CA GLU A 256 4.69 2.54 -7.51
C GLU A 256 4.66 3.66 -8.56
N GLY A 257 3.55 3.80 -9.33
CA GLY A 257 3.42 4.79 -10.40
C GLY A 257 3.48 6.23 -9.93
N VAL A 258 3.03 6.52 -8.70
CA VAL A 258 2.95 7.89 -8.17
C VAL A 258 3.83 8.10 -6.94
N HIS A 259 4.23 9.38 -6.76
CA HIS A 259 5.02 9.79 -5.58
C HIS A 259 6.26 8.92 -5.39
N LYS A 260 7.05 8.77 -6.43
CA LYS A 260 8.22 7.87 -6.52
C LYS A 260 9.29 8.17 -5.48
N SER A 261 9.29 9.38 -4.88
CA SER A 261 10.16 9.72 -3.73
C SER A 261 9.86 8.91 -2.46
N MET A 262 8.73 8.19 -2.43
CA MET A 262 8.34 7.32 -1.34
C MET A 262 7.96 5.94 -1.88
N ALA A 263 8.81 4.95 -1.68
CA ALA A 263 8.52 3.56 -2.00
C ALA A 263 7.78 2.89 -0.84
N CYS A 264 6.70 2.19 -1.16
CA CYS A 264 5.96 1.33 -0.23
C CYS A 264 5.79 -0.03 -0.88
N GLY A 265 5.88 -1.09 -0.09
CA GLY A 265 5.70 -2.45 -0.60
C GLY A 265 5.91 -3.49 0.48
N PHE A 266 5.69 -4.74 0.13
CA PHE A 266 5.90 -5.87 1.02
C PHE A 266 7.13 -6.66 0.61
N ILE A 267 7.87 -7.14 1.61
CA ILE A 267 8.97 -8.09 1.49
C ILE A 267 8.75 -9.26 2.45
N ARG A 268 9.57 -10.28 2.33
CA ARG A 268 9.59 -11.40 3.28
C ARG A 268 10.97 -11.53 3.90
N LEU A 269 11.05 -11.62 5.22
CA LEU A 269 12.30 -11.74 5.97
C LEU A 269 12.20 -12.91 6.95
N GLY A 270 12.90 -14.00 6.64
CA GLY A 270 12.85 -15.22 7.45
C GLY A 270 11.44 -15.85 7.51
N GLY A 271 10.68 -15.74 6.43
CA GLY A 271 9.30 -16.19 6.34
C GLY A 271 8.26 -15.20 6.86
N VAL A 272 8.66 -14.10 7.49
CA VAL A 272 7.74 -13.07 8.03
C VAL A 272 7.50 -12.00 6.95
N THR A 273 6.23 -11.72 6.66
CA THR A 273 5.86 -10.57 5.81
C THR A 273 6.11 -9.26 6.53
N VAL A 274 6.83 -8.35 5.89
CA VAL A 274 7.19 -7.02 6.42
C VAL A 274 6.78 -5.95 5.42
N GLY A 275 6.05 -4.94 5.88
CA GLY A 275 5.78 -3.73 5.11
C GLY A 275 6.98 -2.80 5.12
N VAL A 276 7.39 -2.32 3.96
CA VAL A 276 8.51 -1.38 3.82
C VAL A 276 7.99 -0.01 3.45
N VAL A 277 8.49 1.00 4.15
CA VAL A 277 8.32 2.43 3.81
C VAL A 277 9.70 3.03 3.67
N GLY A 278 10.09 3.40 2.47
CA GLY A 278 11.43 3.94 2.21
C GLY A 278 11.38 5.17 1.32
N ASN A 279 12.20 6.15 1.64
CA ASN A 279 12.31 7.32 0.80
C ASN A 279 13.56 7.26 -0.08
N GLN A 280 13.43 7.81 -1.29
CA GLN A 280 14.46 7.83 -2.32
C GLN A 280 14.34 9.12 -3.15
N ALA A 281 15.31 9.38 -4.01
CA ALA A 281 15.20 10.45 -4.99
C ALA A 281 14.09 10.14 -6.02
N GLU A 282 13.36 11.16 -6.48
CA GLU A 282 12.37 10.98 -7.56
C GLU A 282 13.03 10.69 -8.91
N GLU A 283 14.23 11.24 -9.10
CA GLU A 283 15.05 11.09 -10.30
C GLU A 283 16.52 10.85 -9.90
N GLU A 284 17.24 10.10 -10.72
CA GLU A 284 18.66 9.85 -10.51
C GLU A 284 19.46 11.17 -10.44
N GLY A 285 20.34 11.26 -9.45
CA GLY A 285 21.20 12.44 -9.24
C GLY A 285 20.52 13.60 -8.51
N LYS A 286 19.25 13.49 -8.13
CA LYS A 286 18.59 14.47 -7.26
C LYS A 286 18.65 14.05 -5.78
N ASP A 287 18.47 15.03 -4.92
CA ASP A 287 18.39 14.78 -3.48
C ASP A 287 17.07 14.09 -3.11
N PRO A 288 17.11 13.09 -2.22
CA PRO A 288 15.90 12.45 -1.70
C PRO A 288 15.19 13.38 -0.71
N VAL A 289 13.98 13.82 -1.07
CA VAL A 289 13.17 14.78 -0.29
C VAL A 289 11.75 14.25 -0.04
N LEU A 290 11.16 14.64 1.08
CA LEU A 290 9.77 14.30 1.39
C LEU A 290 8.78 15.21 0.63
N SER A 291 7.79 14.59 0.02
CA SER A 291 6.63 15.25 -0.60
C SER A 291 5.34 14.97 0.18
N ALA A 292 4.36 15.86 0.04
CA ALA A 292 3.06 15.68 0.69
C ALA A 292 2.31 14.43 0.19
N GLY A 293 2.42 14.13 -1.10
CA GLY A 293 1.83 12.92 -1.69
C GLY A 293 2.50 11.64 -1.19
N GLY A 294 3.84 11.61 -1.16
CA GLY A 294 4.61 10.49 -0.60
C GLY A 294 4.29 10.22 0.86
N ALA A 295 4.15 11.28 1.68
CA ALA A 295 3.79 11.15 3.08
C ALA A 295 2.36 10.57 3.27
N ARG A 296 1.40 10.99 2.45
CA ARG A 296 0.03 10.43 2.49
C ARG A 296 0.00 8.96 2.07
N LYS A 297 0.73 8.61 1.00
CA LYS A 297 0.91 7.22 0.55
C LYS A 297 1.46 6.33 1.66
N ALA A 298 2.57 6.74 2.29
CA ALA A 298 3.18 6.01 3.40
C ALA A 298 2.24 5.89 4.61
N ALA A 299 1.57 6.98 5.01
CA ALA A 299 0.64 6.96 6.13
C ALA A 299 -0.54 5.99 5.93
N GLY A 300 -1.09 5.90 4.71
CA GLY A 300 -2.12 4.92 4.35
C GLY A 300 -1.60 3.49 4.46
N PHE A 301 -0.42 3.24 3.90
CA PHE A 301 0.23 1.93 3.92
C PHE A 301 0.56 1.45 5.34
N ILE A 302 1.08 2.33 6.20
CA ILE A 302 1.37 2.00 7.61
C ILE A 302 0.09 1.62 8.35
N ARG A 303 -1.04 2.32 8.12
CA ARG A 303 -2.32 1.97 8.74
C ARG A 303 -2.82 0.61 8.29
N PHE A 304 -2.63 0.26 7.01
CA PHE A 304 -2.92 -1.09 6.53
C PHE A 304 -2.06 -2.13 7.26
N CYS A 305 -0.75 -1.93 7.32
CA CYS A 305 0.16 -2.83 8.03
C CYS A 305 -0.26 -2.99 9.50
N ASP A 306 -0.58 -1.90 10.20
CA ASP A 306 -1.03 -1.94 11.60
C ASP A 306 -2.35 -2.70 11.77
N ALA A 307 -3.31 -2.54 10.85
CA ALA A 307 -4.59 -3.24 10.90
C ALA A 307 -4.45 -4.77 10.78
N PHE A 308 -3.49 -5.23 9.98
CA PHE A 308 -3.28 -6.65 9.68
C PHE A 308 -2.05 -7.26 10.37
N ASP A 309 -1.55 -6.65 11.43
CA ASP A 309 -0.40 -7.14 12.22
C ASP A 309 0.89 -7.36 11.39
N ILE A 310 1.08 -6.59 10.34
CA ILE A 310 2.26 -6.63 9.48
C ILE A 310 3.34 -5.70 10.07
N PRO A 311 4.51 -6.21 10.49
CA PRO A 311 5.62 -5.40 10.94
C PRO A 311 6.07 -4.38 9.90
N VAL A 312 6.62 -3.24 10.32
CA VAL A 312 7.04 -2.16 9.41
C VAL A 312 8.54 -1.90 9.51
N LEU A 313 9.19 -1.87 8.34
CA LEU A 313 10.57 -1.43 8.16
C LEU A 313 10.58 -0.02 7.54
N SER A 314 11.14 0.95 8.25
CA SER A 314 11.39 2.29 7.74
C SER A 314 12.82 2.42 7.23
N LEU A 315 12.99 2.77 5.96
CA LEU A 315 14.28 2.98 5.31
C LEU A 315 14.48 4.47 5.05
N ILE A 316 15.49 5.07 5.69
CA ILE A 316 15.68 6.52 5.69
C ILE A 316 16.90 6.92 4.86
N ASN A 317 16.64 7.68 3.80
CA ASN A 317 17.64 8.41 3.03
C ASN A 317 17.06 9.80 2.69
N LEU A 318 17.25 10.79 3.56
CA LEU A 318 16.57 12.08 3.50
C LEU A 318 17.50 13.26 3.64
N SER A 319 17.44 14.17 2.66
CA SER A 319 18.12 15.48 2.69
C SER A 319 17.22 16.62 3.17
N GLY A 320 15.89 16.45 3.17
CA GLY A 320 14.96 17.50 3.56
C GLY A 320 13.54 17.31 3.07
N TYR A 321 12.81 18.40 2.98
CA TYR A 321 11.47 18.49 2.39
C TYR A 321 11.54 19.04 0.96
N LYS A 322 10.54 18.71 0.11
CA LYS A 322 10.45 19.24 -1.26
C LYS A 322 10.31 20.77 -1.22
N PRO A 323 11.32 21.53 -1.72
CA PRO A 323 11.40 22.98 -1.48
C PRO A 323 10.66 23.78 -2.55
N THR A 324 9.35 23.53 -2.74
CA THR A 324 8.53 24.28 -3.69
C THR A 324 7.34 24.93 -2.98
N ARG A 325 6.89 26.08 -3.48
CA ARG A 325 5.72 26.78 -2.94
C ARG A 325 4.46 25.91 -2.96
N GLU A 326 4.28 25.14 -4.01
CA GLU A 326 3.16 24.22 -4.14
C GLU A 326 3.22 23.10 -3.09
N ALA A 327 4.40 22.51 -2.90
CA ALA A 327 4.61 21.49 -1.88
C ALA A 327 4.35 22.04 -0.47
N GLU A 328 4.86 23.23 -0.14
CA GLU A 328 4.72 23.85 1.18
C GLU A 328 3.26 23.97 1.62
N ALA A 329 2.34 24.26 0.72
CA ALA A 329 0.92 24.39 1.04
C ALA A 329 0.30 23.10 1.66
N GLY A 330 0.83 21.93 1.32
CA GLY A 330 0.32 20.64 1.80
C GLY A 330 1.21 19.87 2.77
N LEU A 331 2.49 20.25 2.85
CA LEU A 331 3.51 19.52 3.61
C LEU A 331 3.21 19.38 5.09
N PRO A 332 2.92 20.45 5.88
CA PRO A 332 2.81 20.32 7.33
C PRO A 332 1.72 19.30 7.74
N ARG A 333 0.57 19.33 7.06
CA ARG A 333 -0.52 18.41 7.36
C ARG A 333 -0.22 16.99 6.95
N ALA A 334 0.44 16.79 5.82
CA ALA A 334 0.84 15.46 5.36
C ALA A 334 1.91 14.86 6.28
N MET A 335 2.91 15.66 6.71
CA MET A 335 3.92 15.23 7.67
C MET A 335 3.32 14.87 9.02
N ALA A 336 2.40 15.67 9.52
CA ALA A 336 1.67 15.35 10.76
C ALA A 336 0.89 14.03 10.64
N GLY A 337 0.28 13.76 9.47
CA GLY A 337 -0.39 12.50 9.16
C GLY A 337 0.55 11.30 9.18
N LEU A 338 1.73 11.43 8.59
CA LEU A 338 2.76 10.37 8.55
C LEU A 338 3.31 10.11 9.96
N ALA A 339 3.70 11.15 10.68
CA ALA A 339 4.17 11.03 12.07
C ALA A 339 3.11 10.36 12.97
N ALA A 340 1.83 10.74 12.83
CA ALA A 340 0.74 10.15 13.57
C ALA A 340 0.51 8.67 13.20
N ALA A 341 0.70 8.28 11.93
CA ALA A 341 0.58 6.89 11.51
C ALA A 341 1.65 6.02 12.17
N PHE A 342 2.92 6.43 12.14
CA PHE A 342 4.00 5.72 12.83
C PHE A 342 3.81 5.69 14.36
N ALA A 343 3.49 6.83 14.97
CA ALA A 343 3.35 6.92 16.43
C ALA A 343 2.18 6.08 16.99
N LYS A 344 1.12 5.88 16.18
CA LYS A 344 -0.05 5.08 16.58
C LYS A 344 0.07 3.61 16.23
N ALA A 345 0.92 3.24 15.28
CA ALA A 345 1.10 1.87 14.86
C ALA A 345 1.59 1.00 16.02
N THR A 346 0.90 -0.11 16.24
CA THR A 346 1.12 -1.05 17.36
C THR A 346 2.04 -2.20 16.98
N VAL A 347 2.23 -2.44 15.68
CA VAL A 347 3.09 -3.49 15.13
C VAL A 347 4.58 -3.27 15.44
N PRO A 348 5.41 -4.31 15.37
CA PRO A 348 6.86 -4.16 15.39
C PRO A 348 7.35 -3.16 14.35
N LYS A 349 8.23 -2.24 14.75
CA LYS A 349 8.78 -1.21 13.88
C LYS A 349 10.29 -1.16 14.00
N VAL A 350 10.95 -1.29 12.85
CA VAL A 350 12.41 -1.21 12.76
C VAL A 350 12.79 -0.10 11.78
N THR A 351 13.73 0.72 12.17
CA THR A 351 14.24 1.81 11.31
C THR A 351 15.68 1.57 10.93
N LEU A 352 16.01 1.73 9.66
CA LEU A 352 17.36 1.64 9.12
C LEU A 352 17.72 2.95 8.40
N TYR A 353 18.73 3.64 8.89
CA TYR A 353 19.31 4.79 8.20
C TYR A 353 20.28 4.32 7.12
N LEU A 354 20.00 4.69 5.85
CA LEU A 354 20.74 4.24 4.68
C LEU A 354 21.92 5.16 4.33
N ARG A 355 21.69 6.48 4.27
CA ARG A 355 22.71 7.44 3.83
C ARG A 355 22.60 8.81 4.50
N GLN A 356 21.44 9.46 4.41
CA GLN A 356 21.23 10.81 4.92
C GLN A 356 20.03 10.86 5.86
N ALA A 357 20.15 11.68 6.91
CA ALA A 357 19.07 11.98 7.84
C ALA A 357 19.24 13.46 8.31
N LYS A 358 18.81 14.40 7.47
CA LYS A 358 19.09 15.81 7.65
C LYS A 358 17.87 16.61 8.12
N GLY A 359 18.10 17.50 9.08
CA GLY A 359 17.11 18.42 9.60
C GLY A 359 15.94 17.72 10.31
N SER A 360 14.77 18.35 10.27
CA SER A 360 13.55 17.82 10.87
C SER A 360 12.82 16.77 10.00
N SER A 361 13.28 16.55 8.77
CA SER A 361 12.59 15.68 7.81
C SER A 361 12.54 14.20 8.24
N TYR A 362 13.64 13.70 8.82
CA TYR A 362 13.66 12.30 9.28
C TYR A 362 12.79 12.04 10.53
N LEU A 363 12.39 13.09 11.25
CA LEU A 363 11.57 12.94 12.46
C LEU A 363 10.20 12.31 12.20
N VAL A 364 9.70 12.39 10.97
CA VAL A 364 8.40 11.81 10.57
C VAL A 364 8.52 10.40 9.99
N MET A 365 9.76 9.86 9.88
CA MET A 365 10.06 8.54 9.31
C MET A 365 10.43 7.50 10.38
N ASP A 366 9.76 7.53 11.50
CA ASP A 366 9.89 6.59 12.62
C ASP A 366 11.29 6.56 13.28
N PRO A 367 11.86 7.69 13.73
CA PRO A 367 13.07 7.64 14.56
C PRO A 367 12.76 7.02 15.94
N ARG A 368 13.81 6.76 16.71
CA ARG A 368 13.72 6.09 18.03
C ARG A 368 12.60 6.60 18.93
N TYR A 369 12.43 7.91 19.03
CA TYR A 369 11.46 8.51 19.96
C TYR A 369 10.10 8.84 19.32
N LEU A 370 9.90 8.59 18.05
CA LEU A 370 8.57 8.58 17.44
C LEU A 370 7.87 7.23 17.62
N GLY A 371 8.65 6.15 17.73
CA GLY A 371 8.07 4.85 18.02
C GLY A 371 8.80 3.63 17.51
N ALA A 372 9.96 3.78 16.84
CA ALA A 372 10.76 2.65 16.42
C ALA A 372 11.21 1.81 17.63
N ASP A 373 11.02 0.50 17.54
CA ASP A 373 11.45 -0.44 18.57
C ASP A 373 12.96 -0.65 18.52
N LEU A 374 13.50 -0.78 17.30
CA LEU A 374 14.93 -0.87 17.06
C LEU A 374 15.34 0.05 15.90
N VAL A 375 16.52 0.65 16.05
CA VAL A 375 17.08 1.59 15.08
C VAL A 375 18.50 1.17 14.72
N TYR A 376 18.71 0.92 13.44
CA TYR A 376 20.01 0.61 12.87
C TYR A 376 20.49 1.71 11.93
N ALA A 377 21.78 1.79 11.71
CA ALA A 377 22.36 2.72 10.74
C ALA A 377 23.64 2.13 10.13
N TYR A 378 23.97 2.56 8.93
CA TYR A 378 25.27 2.26 8.32
C TYR A 378 26.35 3.22 8.84
N PRO A 379 27.65 2.83 8.77
CA PRO A 379 28.75 3.61 9.34
C PRO A 379 28.94 4.99 8.70
N ASP A 380 28.54 5.15 7.44
CA ASP A 380 28.71 6.35 6.63
C ASP A 380 27.48 7.26 6.59
N VAL A 381 26.49 7.02 7.44
CA VAL A 381 25.27 7.85 7.51
C VAL A 381 25.58 9.26 7.97
N GLU A 382 25.17 10.22 7.14
CA GLU A 382 25.22 11.63 7.47
C GLU A 382 23.95 12.02 8.26
N MET A 383 24.11 12.15 9.58
CA MET A 383 23.02 12.51 10.49
C MET A 383 23.31 13.86 11.11
N GLU A 384 22.48 14.87 10.83
CA GLU A 384 22.73 16.26 11.26
C GLU A 384 21.43 17.07 11.36
N ILE A 385 21.42 18.05 12.26
CA ILE A 385 20.31 18.99 12.40
C ILE A 385 20.23 19.98 11.22
N MET A 386 21.38 20.43 10.74
CA MET A 386 21.57 21.33 9.60
C MET A 386 23.03 21.30 9.15
N ASP A 387 23.32 21.86 7.99
CA ASP A 387 24.70 22.06 7.53
C ASP A 387 25.55 22.77 8.57
N ALA A 388 26.75 22.25 8.83
CA ALA A 388 27.62 22.76 9.91
C ALA A 388 28.07 24.21 9.69
N LYS A 389 28.20 24.67 8.43
CA LYS A 389 28.55 26.09 8.14
C LYS A 389 27.39 27.02 8.47
N LEU A 390 26.16 26.58 8.12
CA LEU A 390 24.97 27.33 8.48
C LEU A 390 24.77 27.37 9.99
N ALA A 391 24.98 26.27 10.69
CA ALA A 391 24.97 26.22 12.15
C ALA A 391 25.99 27.21 12.76
N ALA A 392 27.22 27.20 12.24
CA ALA A 392 28.27 28.13 12.69
C ALA A 392 27.87 29.58 12.47
N GLN A 393 27.29 29.92 11.31
CA GLN A 393 26.79 31.28 11.04
C GLN A 393 25.74 31.74 12.05
N ILE A 394 24.80 30.86 12.39
CA ILE A 394 23.76 31.15 13.40
C ILE A 394 24.38 31.31 14.79
N LEU A 395 25.30 30.44 15.18
CA LEU A 395 25.94 30.46 16.48
C LEU A 395 26.89 31.63 16.67
N THR A 396 27.42 32.21 15.57
CA THR A 396 28.36 33.34 15.58
C THR A 396 27.74 34.67 15.17
N ALA A 397 26.42 34.72 14.94
CA ALA A 397 25.75 35.94 14.46
C ALA A 397 26.06 37.20 15.30
N ASP A 398 26.28 37.00 16.61
CA ASP A 398 26.57 38.07 17.57
C ASP A 398 27.95 37.93 18.27
N LEU A 399 28.82 37.03 17.80
CA LEU A 399 30.10 36.75 18.45
C LEU A 399 31.26 36.79 17.46
N PRO A 400 32.38 37.50 17.79
CA PRO A 400 33.58 37.45 16.96
C PRO A 400 34.22 36.06 17.08
N GLY A 401 34.33 35.32 15.98
CA GLY A 401 34.95 34.03 15.93
C GLY A 401 35.26 33.56 14.50
N ASP A 402 36.18 32.60 14.36
CA ASP A 402 36.44 31.95 13.09
C ASP A 402 35.28 30.95 12.80
N THR A 403 34.37 31.37 11.93
CA THR A 403 33.18 30.58 11.52
C THR A 403 33.57 29.19 11.02
N LYS A 404 34.74 29.04 10.39
CA LYS A 404 35.21 27.71 9.91
C LYS A 404 35.56 26.82 11.08
N MET A 405 36.31 27.31 12.05
CA MET A 405 36.69 26.54 13.24
C MET A 405 35.43 26.07 14.03
N ILE A 406 34.44 26.96 14.13
CA ILE A 406 33.17 26.65 14.81
C ILE A 406 32.37 25.64 14.02
N ALA A 407 32.34 25.71 12.69
CA ALA A 407 31.69 24.72 11.84
C ALA A 407 32.33 23.32 12.00
N ASP A 408 33.67 23.26 11.98
CA ASP A 408 34.41 21.99 12.15
C ASP A 408 34.18 21.38 13.54
N ASP A 409 34.14 22.21 14.59
CA ASP A 409 33.87 21.77 15.96
C ASP A 409 32.41 21.29 16.12
N PHE A 410 31.47 22.02 15.51
CA PHE A 410 30.06 21.63 15.48
C PHE A 410 29.85 20.29 14.78
N ALA A 411 30.39 20.13 13.58
CA ALA A 411 30.30 18.87 12.83
C ALA A 411 30.87 17.70 13.65
N LYS A 412 32.04 17.89 14.28
CA LYS A 412 32.68 16.84 15.08
C LYS A 412 31.86 16.43 16.30
N LYS A 413 31.17 17.38 16.95
CA LYS A 413 30.44 17.14 18.20
C LYS A 413 28.98 16.76 18.00
N HIS A 414 28.33 17.27 16.96
CA HIS A 414 26.88 17.22 16.79
C HIS A 414 26.38 16.57 15.48
N SER A 415 27.30 16.16 14.61
CA SER A 415 26.92 15.46 13.36
C SER A 415 27.45 14.04 13.32
N GLY A 416 26.83 13.23 12.46
CA GLY A 416 27.23 11.87 12.15
C GLY A 416 26.64 10.79 13.06
N VAL A 417 26.59 9.59 12.52
CA VAL A 417 25.92 8.42 13.14
C VAL A 417 26.54 8.00 14.47
N ILE A 418 27.87 8.16 14.65
CA ILE A 418 28.55 7.79 15.90
C ILE A 418 28.06 8.66 17.06
N ASN A 419 27.88 9.95 16.84
CA ASN A 419 27.35 10.84 17.85
C ASN A 419 25.88 10.52 18.16
N ALA A 420 25.07 10.21 17.14
CA ALA A 420 23.69 9.77 17.31
C ALA A 420 23.62 8.46 18.14
N ALA A 421 24.51 7.50 17.90
CA ALA A 421 24.58 6.28 18.66
C ALA A 421 25.00 6.52 20.12
N ARG A 422 25.97 7.42 20.38
CA ARG A 422 26.39 7.80 21.75
C ARG A 422 25.25 8.42 22.54
N HIS A 423 24.33 9.11 21.88
CA HIS A 423 23.14 9.69 22.51
C HIS A 423 21.93 8.73 22.58
N GLY A 424 22.09 7.48 22.12
CA GLY A 424 21.04 6.47 22.19
C GLY A 424 19.95 6.59 21.09
N TYR A 425 20.17 7.39 20.04
CA TYR A 425 19.25 7.54 18.92
C TYR A 425 19.38 6.41 17.90
N VAL A 426 20.52 5.73 17.86
CA VAL A 426 20.80 4.54 17.06
C VAL A 426 21.19 3.41 18.00
N ASN A 427 20.48 2.28 17.93
CA ASN A 427 20.77 1.11 18.78
C ASN A 427 22.06 0.40 18.35
N LYS A 428 22.31 0.30 17.04
CA LYS A 428 23.51 -0.34 16.53
C LYS A 428 23.89 0.17 15.14
N ILE A 429 25.19 0.37 14.94
CA ILE A 429 25.77 0.59 13.63
C ILE A 429 26.13 -0.79 13.05
N ILE A 430 25.62 -1.10 11.85
CA ILE A 430 25.73 -2.40 11.20
C ILE A 430 26.44 -2.29 9.84
N ASN A 431 27.03 -3.39 9.39
CA ASN A 431 27.62 -3.48 8.05
C ASN A 431 26.56 -3.87 7.01
N PHE A 432 26.75 -3.45 5.77
CA PHE A 432 25.84 -3.76 4.66
C PHE A 432 25.58 -5.26 4.50
N VAL A 433 26.63 -6.07 4.55
CA VAL A 433 26.55 -7.54 4.35
C VAL A 433 25.66 -8.21 5.40
N ASP A 434 25.65 -7.71 6.62
CA ASP A 434 24.91 -8.29 7.76
C ASP A 434 23.46 -7.77 7.88
N THR A 435 23.01 -6.86 7.01
CA THR A 435 21.73 -6.17 7.15
C THR A 435 20.55 -7.13 7.28
N ARG A 436 20.46 -8.12 6.38
CA ARG A 436 19.36 -9.11 6.40
C ARG A 436 19.32 -9.86 7.72
N LYS A 437 20.44 -10.33 8.22
CA LYS A 437 20.55 -11.03 9.50
C LYS A 437 20.06 -10.20 10.68
N TYR A 438 20.45 -8.91 10.77
CA TYR A 438 19.98 -8.02 11.83
C TYR A 438 18.51 -7.71 11.74
N LEU A 439 17.94 -7.58 10.54
CA LEU A 439 16.51 -7.33 10.36
C LEU A 439 15.68 -8.56 10.70
N ILE A 440 16.10 -9.77 10.32
CA ILE A 440 15.43 -11.03 10.69
C ILE A 440 15.43 -11.20 12.22
N ASP A 441 16.59 -10.99 12.87
CA ASP A 441 16.71 -11.06 14.33
C ASP A 441 15.80 -10.02 15.00
N ALA A 442 15.80 -8.77 14.52
CA ALA A 442 14.97 -7.70 15.06
C ALA A 442 13.47 -8.04 15.01
N PHE A 443 12.96 -8.46 13.86
CA PHE A 443 11.55 -8.85 13.75
C PHE A 443 11.24 -10.12 14.52
N GLY A 444 12.20 -11.05 14.64
CA GLY A 444 12.07 -12.26 15.45
C GLY A 444 11.88 -11.96 16.93
N ILE A 445 12.73 -11.11 17.51
CA ILE A 445 12.60 -10.74 18.95
C ILE A 445 11.37 -9.86 19.24
N LEU A 446 10.91 -9.10 18.25
CA LEU A 446 9.74 -8.23 18.36
C LEU A 446 8.41 -8.95 18.02
N TYR A 447 8.44 -10.19 17.58
CA TYR A 447 7.26 -10.94 17.16
C TYR A 447 6.15 -10.98 18.21
N THR A 448 6.51 -11.04 19.50
CA THR A 448 5.57 -11.06 20.62
C THR A 448 5.18 -9.68 21.14
N LYS A 449 5.59 -8.60 20.44
CA LYS A 449 5.25 -7.24 20.85
C LYS A 449 3.72 -7.06 20.93
N GLN A 450 3.23 -6.62 22.08
CA GLN A 450 1.83 -6.27 22.30
C GLN A 450 1.71 -4.85 22.84
N LEU A 451 0.87 -4.05 22.22
CA LEU A 451 0.47 -2.73 22.73
C LEU A 451 -1.06 -2.71 22.87
N ASN A 452 -1.54 -2.35 24.07
CA ASN A 452 -2.98 -2.28 24.39
C ASN A 452 -3.64 -1.00 23.86
N THR A 453 -3.27 -0.54 22.67
CA THR A 453 -3.89 0.61 22.01
C THR A 453 -4.79 0.15 20.89
N PRO A 454 -6.00 0.74 20.71
CA PRO A 454 -6.87 0.37 19.61
C PRO A 454 -6.21 0.66 18.26
N LYS A 455 -6.19 -0.34 17.40
CA LYS A 455 -5.78 -0.18 16.02
C LYS A 455 -6.79 0.68 15.28
N LYS A 456 -6.31 1.53 14.39
CA LYS A 456 -7.15 2.40 13.57
C LYS A 456 -6.76 2.25 12.12
N HIS A 457 -7.68 1.74 11.35
CA HIS A 457 -7.61 1.67 9.90
C HIS A 457 -8.69 2.58 9.30
N GLY A 458 -8.48 3.06 8.12
CA GLY A 458 -9.43 3.87 7.35
C GLY A 458 -9.04 3.88 5.89
N CYS A 459 -9.92 4.39 5.04
CA CYS A 459 -9.66 4.54 3.61
C CYS A 459 -8.32 5.25 3.37
N ARG A 460 -7.61 4.84 2.36
CA ARG A 460 -6.29 5.36 1.98
C ARG A 460 -6.33 6.80 1.47
#